data_7d9da66abc8a642f88426d612f601066
#
_entry.id   7d9da66abc8a642f88426d612f601066
#
_cell.length_a   1.000
_cell.length_b   1.000
_cell.length_c   1.000
_cell.angle_alpha   90.00
_cell.angle_beta   90.00
_cell.angle_gamma   90.00
#
_symmetry.space_group_name_H-M   'P 1'
#
loop_
_entity.id
_entity.type
_entity.pdbx_description
1 polymer ?
#
loop_
_entity_poly.entity_id
_entity_poly.type
_entity_poly.pdbx_seq_one_letter_code
_entity_poly.pdbx_strand_id
1 'polypeptide(L)' 'PCQMVSPIVDEIAGERSDIKVCKVNVDEQFELAIRYQVNSIPTLMIFDQGKLCRKAVGLRDKAEIEQLLEEVIREHPAE' A
#
# COMPACT_ATOMS: atom_id res chain seq x y z
N PRO A 1 12.27 9.41 0.45
CA PRO A 1 10.92 9.04 0.00
C PRO A 1 10.24 8.02 0.89
N CYS A 2 10.89 6.91 1.24
CA CYS A 2 10.28 5.95 2.16
C CYS A 2 10.00 6.57 3.53
N GLN A 3 10.90 7.41 4.00
CA GLN A 3 10.75 8.11 5.27
C GLN A 3 9.62 9.14 5.25
N MET A 4 9.24 9.60 4.06
CA MET A 4 8.11 10.52 3.89
C MET A 4 6.78 9.78 3.79
N VAL A 5 6.78 8.61 3.19
CA VAL A 5 5.56 7.81 3.01
C VAL A 5 5.17 7.08 4.29
N SER A 6 6.15 6.57 5.04
CA SER A 6 5.89 5.76 6.23
C SER A 6 5.00 6.44 7.26
N PRO A 7 5.23 7.73 7.63
CA PRO A 7 4.34 8.41 8.57
C PRO A 7 2.90 8.56 8.03
N ILE A 8 2.78 8.77 6.72
CA ILE A 8 1.46 8.91 6.08
C ILE A 8 0.70 7.60 6.19
N VAL A 9 1.36 6.49 5.91
CA VAL A 9 0.77 5.16 5.99
C VAL A 9 0.39 4.84 7.44
N ASP A 10 1.23 5.20 8.40
CA ASP A 10 0.95 4.99 9.83
C ASP A 10 -0.29 5.79 10.26
N GLU A 11 -0.43 7.00 9.77
CA GLU A 11 -1.58 7.83 10.07
C GLU A 11 -2.87 7.21 9.52
N ILE A 12 -2.84 6.73 8.29
CA ILE A 12 -3.98 6.06 7.67
C ILE A 12 -4.34 4.80 8.45
N ALA A 13 -3.35 4.03 8.88
CA ALA A 13 -3.58 2.82 9.66
C ALA A 13 -4.29 3.12 10.98
N GLY A 14 -3.94 4.25 11.60
CA GLY A 14 -4.59 4.67 12.85
C GLY A 14 -6.00 5.19 12.67
N GLU A 15 -6.31 5.72 11.49
CA GLU A 15 -7.63 6.29 11.21
C GLU A 15 -8.63 5.27 10.63
N ARG A 16 -8.13 4.21 10.02
CA ARG A 16 -8.99 3.24 9.32
C ARG A 16 -8.84 1.85 9.94
N SER A 17 -9.90 1.38 10.54
CA SER A 17 -9.94 0.02 11.11
C SER A 17 -10.42 -1.01 10.10
N ASP A 18 -10.89 -0.57 8.95
CA ASP A 18 -11.41 -1.44 7.89
C ASP A 18 -10.32 -2.02 6.99
N ILE A 19 -9.07 -1.60 7.18
CA ILE A 19 -7.93 -2.09 6.42
C ILE A 19 -6.83 -2.58 7.36
N LYS A 20 -5.98 -3.44 6.82
CA LYS A 20 -4.78 -3.90 7.51
C LYS A 20 -3.57 -3.35 6.79
N VAL A 21 -2.72 -2.65 7.51
CA VAL A 21 -1.51 -2.06 6.95
C VAL A 21 -0.30 -2.86 7.38
N CYS A 22 0.53 -3.21 6.42
CA CYS A 22 1.77 -3.94 6.67
C CYS A 22 2.92 -3.21 5.97
N LYS A 23 4.10 -3.29 6.57
CA LYS A 23 5.31 -2.74 5.98
C LYS A 23 6.28 -3.87 5.69
N VAL A 24 6.94 -3.78 4.54
CA VAL A 24 7.92 -4.79 4.14
C VAL A 24 9.24 -4.10 3.86
N ASN A 25 10.30 -4.60 4.48
CA ASN A 25 11.66 -4.14 4.20
C ASN A 25 12.23 -4.99 3.08
N VAL A 26 12.44 -4.37 1.91
CA VAL A 26 12.91 -5.10 0.73
C VAL A 26 14.33 -5.64 0.89
N ASP A 27 15.12 -5.05 1.77
CA ASP A 27 16.46 -5.57 2.04
C ASP A 27 16.41 -6.89 2.81
N GLU A 28 15.36 -7.09 3.62
CA GLU A 28 15.17 -8.32 4.37
C GLU A 28 14.29 -9.32 3.64
N GLN A 29 13.37 -8.82 2.81
CA GLN A 29 12.38 -9.63 2.10
C GLN A 29 12.52 -9.43 0.60
N PHE A 30 13.72 -9.60 0.08
CA PHE A 30 13.99 -9.33 -1.33
C PHE A 30 13.23 -10.30 -2.26
N GLU A 31 12.87 -11.48 -1.79
CA GLU A 31 12.09 -12.42 -2.60
C GLU A 31 10.70 -11.88 -2.91
N LEU A 32 10.09 -11.17 -1.95
CA LEU A 32 8.81 -10.52 -2.18
C LEU A 32 8.94 -9.39 -3.18
N ALA A 33 10.04 -8.65 -3.11
CA ALA A 33 10.29 -7.56 -4.05
C ALA A 33 10.42 -8.09 -5.48
N ILE A 34 11.10 -9.22 -5.65
CA ILE A 34 11.24 -9.86 -6.95
C ILE A 34 9.88 -10.38 -7.43
N ARG A 35 9.14 -11.04 -6.55
CA ARG A 35 7.84 -11.64 -6.89
C ARG A 35 6.85 -10.59 -7.41
N TYR A 36 6.84 -9.40 -6.79
CA TYR A 36 5.92 -8.33 -7.17
C TYR A 36 6.57 -7.27 -8.04
N GLN A 37 7.77 -7.54 -8.54
CA GLN A 37 8.49 -6.66 -9.47
C GLN A 37 8.70 -5.25 -8.92
N VAL A 38 9.14 -5.18 -7.68
CA VAL A 38 9.45 -3.90 -7.04
C VAL A 38 10.84 -3.47 -7.47
N ASN A 39 10.91 -2.48 -8.35
CA ASN A 39 12.17 -1.96 -8.87
C ASN A 39 12.56 -0.64 -8.24
N SER A 40 11.63 0.03 -7.60
CA SER A 40 11.85 1.32 -6.95
C SER A 40 11.11 1.36 -5.62
N ILE A 41 11.63 2.10 -4.67
CA ILE A 41 10.99 2.32 -3.38
C ILE A 41 10.76 3.82 -3.20
N PRO A 42 9.69 4.21 -2.53
CA PRO A 42 8.64 3.38 -1.95
C PRO A 42 7.65 2.84 -3.00
N THR A 43 7.12 1.67 -2.74
CA THR A 43 6.05 1.10 -3.56
C THR A 43 4.90 0.71 -2.65
N LEU A 44 3.71 1.17 -2.99
CA LEU A 44 2.48 0.83 -2.29
C LEU A 44 1.69 -0.18 -3.09
N MET A 45 1.19 -1.18 -2.40
CA MET A 45 0.34 -2.19 -3.02
C MET A 45 -0.91 -2.36 -2.19
N ILE A 46 -2.05 -2.50 -2.86
CA ILE A 46 -3.33 -2.72 -2.20
C ILE A 46 -3.84 -4.07 -2.65
N PHE A 47 -4.09 -4.94 -1.67
CA PHE A 47 -4.57 -6.29 -1.89
C PHE A 47 -6.01 -6.42 -1.40
N ASP A 48 -6.80 -7.18 -2.13
CA ASP A 48 -8.15 -7.54 -1.73
C ASP A 48 -8.32 -9.04 -1.97
N GLN A 49 -8.64 -9.77 -0.90
CA GLN A 49 -8.84 -11.23 -0.94
C GLN A 49 -7.64 -11.95 -1.56
N GLY A 50 -6.44 -11.49 -1.23
CA GLY A 50 -5.20 -12.08 -1.70
C GLY A 50 -4.77 -11.68 -3.10
N LYS A 51 -5.50 -10.79 -3.75
CA LYS A 51 -5.18 -10.33 -5.09
C LYS A 51 -4.68 -8.90 -5.06
N LEU A 52 -3.64 -8.64 -5.84
CA LEU A 52 -3.11 -7.29 -6.00
C LEU A 52 -4.07 -6.47 -6.87
N CYS A 53 -4.66 -5.44 -6.27
CA CYS A 53 -5.65 -4.59 -6.94
C CYS A 53 -5.07 -3.30 -7.49
N ARG A 54 -4.16 -2.69 -6.73
CA ARG A 54 -3.53 -1.42 -7.12
C ARG A 54 -2.08 -1.42 -6.72
N LYS A 55 -1.25 -0.77 -7.52
CA LYS A 55 0.17 -0.60 -7.25
C LYS A 55 0.56 0.83 -7.59
N ALA A 56 1.21 1.51 -6.67
CA ALA A 56 1.69 2.87 -6.86
C ALA A 56 3.18 2.93 -6.55
N VAL A 57 3.97 3.41 -7.49
CA VAL A 57 5.41 3.51 -7.34
C VAL A 57 5.78 4.97 -7.09
N GLY A 58 6.63 5.20 -6.09
CA GLY A 58 7.10 6.53 -5.73
C GLY A 58 6.27 7.17 -4.63
N LEU A 59 6.63 8.41 -4.32
CA LEU A 59 5.97 9.16 -3.25
C LEU A 59 4.55 9.52 -3.63
N ARG A 60 3.63 9.26 -2.70
CA ARG A 60 2.21 9.65 -2.81
C ARG A 60 1.80 10.34 -1.54
N ASP A 61 0.95 11.36 -1.64
CA ASP A 61 0.42 12.01 -0.45
C ASP A 61 -0.76 11.23 0.11
N LYS A 62 -1.23 11.64 1.30
CA LYS A 62 -2.31 10.95 1.99
C LYS A 62 -3.59 10.90 1.16
N ALA A 63 -3.92 12.00 0.50
CA ALA A 63 -5.15 12.08 -0.28
C ALA A 63 -5.14 11.09 -1.46
N GLU A 64 -3.99 10.97 -2.13
CA GLU A 64 -3.85 10.03 -3.23
C GLU A 64 -3.97 8.58 -2.75
N ILE A 65 -3.36 8.26 -1.61
CA ILE A 65 -3.42 6.91 -1.05
C ILE A 65 -4.85 6.58 -0.65
N GLU A 66 -5.54 7.51 0.01
CA GLU A 66 -6.92 7.31 0.41
C GLU A 66 -7.85 7.15 -0.80
N GLN A 67 -7.58 7.88 -1.89
CA GLN A 67 -8.34 7.72 -3.11
C GLN A 67 -8.18 6.33 -3.70
N LEU A 68 -6.96 5.80 -3.71
CA LEU A 68 -6.72 4.44 -4.19
C LEU A 68 -7.48 3.42 -3.34
N LEU A 69 -7.48 3.60 -2.03
CA LEU A 69 -8.21 2.72 -1.12
C LEU A 69 -9.72 2.76 -1.39
N GLU A 70 -10.27 3.96 -1.60
CA GLU A 70 -11.68 4.12 -1.89
C GLU A 70 -12.07 3.47 -3.22
N GLU A 71 -11.20 3.55 -4.22
CA GLU A 71 -11.43 2.90 -5.50
C GLU A 71 -11.54 1.38 -5.34
N VAL A 72 -10.64 0.79 -4.56
CA VAL A 72 -10.65 -0.65 -4.31
C VAL A 72 -11.91 -1.06 -3.53
N ILE A 73 -12.26 -0.30 -2.51
CA ILE A 73 -13.45 -0.57 -1.68
C ILE A 73 -14.71 -0.48 -2.54
N ARG A 74 -14.76 0.50 -3.45
CA ARG A 74 -15.92 0.68 -4.33
C ARG A 74 -16.07 -0.46 -5.33
N GLU A 75 -14.94 -0.95 -5.87
CA GLU A 75 -14.95 -2.06 -6.82
C GLU A 75 -15.22 -3.40 -6.15
N HIS A 76 -14.79 -3.54 -4.90
CA HIS A 76 -14.89 -4.79 -4.14
C HIS A 76 -15.49 -4.51 -2.76
N PRO A 77 -16.78 -4.14 -2.71
CA PRO A 77 -17.39 -3.82 -1.43
C PRO A 77 -17.41 -5.05 -0.53
N ALA A 78 -17.19 -4.81 0.77
CA ALA A 78 -17.26 -5.85 1.77
C ALA A 78 -18.72 -6.32 1.89
N GLU A 79 -18.90 -7.61 1.85
CA GLU A 79 -20.23 -8.20 2.03
C GLU A 79 -20.46 -8.56 3.49
#